data_912a010b5a20292b8a5aab2832098b1a
#
_entry.id   912a010b5a20292b8a5aab2832098b1a
#
_cell.length_a   1.000
_cell.length_b   1.000
_cell.length_c   1.000
_cell.angle_alpha   90.00
_cell.angle_beta   90.00
_cell.angle_gamma   90.00
#
_symmetry.space_group_name_H-M   'P 1'
#
loop_
_entity.id
_entity.type
_entity.pdbx_description
1 polymer ?
#
loop_
_entity_poly.entity_id
_entity_poly.type
_entity_poly.pdbx_seq_one_letter_code
_entity_poly.pdbx_strand_id
1 'polypeptide(L)'
;MNNALKNTLGLFNLNRIDRDLFSWTGESVGFQRIFGGQIMAQCLVAGYETVEKARMVHSFHSYFLRPGDFDQDIIFEVDRIRDGKSFTTRRVTAIQNGEAIFS
;
A
#
# COMPACT_ATOMS: atom_id res chain seq x y z
N MET A 1 -14.45 15.57 13.51
CA MET A 1 -14.28 14.42 12.60
C MET A 1 -14.74 13.17 13.33
N ASN A 2 -15.63 12.38 12.74
CA ASN A 2 -16.09 11.17 13.39
C ASN A 2 -15.03 10.07 13.37
N ASN A 3 -15.17 9.06 14.23
CA ASN A 3 -14.18 7.99 14.36
C ASN A 3 -14.03 7.18 13.07
N ALA A 4 -15.11 6.98 12.32
CA ALA A 4 -15.06 6.22 11.08
C ALA A 4 -14.21 6.92 10.02
N LEU A 5 -14.38 8.23 9.85
CA LEU A 5 -13.55 9.00 8.91
C LEU A 5 -12.09 9.04 9.35
N LYS A 6 -11.86 9.23 10.63
CA LYS A 6 -10.52 9.25 11.19
C LYS A 6 -9.80 7.93 10.98
N ASN A 7 -10.48 6.80 11.19
CA ASN A 7 -9.92 5.48 10.95
C ASN A 7 -9.63 5.25 9.47
N THR A 8 -10.52 5.69 8.58
CA THR A 8 -10.32 5.57 7.13
C THR A 8 -9.09 6.35 6.67
N LEU A 9 -8.91 7.58 7.15
CA LEU A 9 -7.73 8.38 6.82
C LEU A 9 -6.45 7.77 7.38
N GLY A 10 -6.52 7.11 8.54
CA GLY A 10 -5.39 6.41 9.13
C GLY A 10 -4.88 5.26 8.28
N LEU A 11 -5.74 4.62 7.48
CA LEU A 11 -5.34 3.54 6.59
C LEU A 11 -4.37 4.00 5.50
N PHE A 12 -4.40 5.28 5.13
CA PHE A 12 -3.55 5.82 4.08
C PHE A 12 -2.28 6.49 4.62
N ASN A 13 -2.11 6.50 5.93
CA ASN A 13 -0.95 7.11 6.56
C ASN A 13 0.11 6.05 6.82
N LEU A 14 0.90 5.76 5.80
CA LEU A 14 1.96 4.76 5.89
C LEU A 14 3.19 5.33 6.57
N ASN A 15 3.88 4.49 7.32
CA ASN A 15 5.14 4.83 7.95
C ASN A 15 6.29 4.55 6.97
N ARG A 16 7.05 5.58 6.59
CA ARG A 16 8.19 5.39 5.68
C ARG A 16 9.39 4.87 6.46
N ILE A 17 9.80 3.63 6.20
CA ILE A 17 10.93 3.00 6.87
C ILE A 17 12.24 3.36 6.17
N ASP A 18 12.23 3.38 4.86
CA ASP A 18 13.37 3.67 4.02
C ASP A 18 12.88 4.32 2.72
N ARG A 19 13.76 4.63 1.81
CA ARG A 19 13.46 5.32 0.56
C ARG A 19 12.27 4.71 -0.20
N ASP A 20 12.25 3.40 -0.33
CA ASP A 20 11.22 2.66 -1.09
C ASP A 20 10.55 1.58 -0.23
N LEU A 21 10.54 1.78 1.08
CA LEU A 21 10.01 0.81 2.03
C LEU A 21 9.07 1.50 3.02
N PHE A 22 7.86 0.97 3.11
CA PHE A 22 6.81 1.53 3.97
C PHE A 22 6.22 0.44 4.83
N SER A 23 5.61 0.82 5.93
CA SER A 23 4.87 -0.11 6.77
C SER A 23 3.57 0.49 7.23
N TRP A 24 2.65 -0.37 7.59
CA TRP A 24 1.41 0.01 8.25
C TRP A 24 1.15 -0.96 9.38
N THR A 25 0.95 -0.39 10.58
CA THR A 25 0.56 -1.14 11.76
C THR A 25 -0.86 -0.74 12.07
N GLY A 26 -1.78 -1.67 11.92
CA GLY A 26 -3.18 -1.41 12.16
C GLY A 26 -3.68 -2.07 13.42
N GLU A 27 -4.67 -1.45 14.03
CA GLU A 27 -5.45 -2.10 15.05
C GLU A 27 -6.55 -2.88 14.37
N SER A 28 -6.84 -4.06 14.92
CA SER A 28 -7.98 -4.85 14.47
C SER A 28 -9.26 -4.09 14.79
N VAL A 29 -9.83 -3.45 13.79
CA VAL A 29 -11.06 -2.65 13.96
C VAL A 29 -12.32 -3.40 13.55
N GLY A 30 -12.27 -4.70 13.47
CA GLY A 30 -13.46 -5.51 13.22
C GLY A 30 -14.00 -5.54 11.80
N PHE A 31 -13.32 -4.93 10.84
CA PHE A 31 -13.77 -4.90 9.44
C PHE A 31 -12.88 -5.75 8.54
N GLN A 32 -12.88 -7.04 8.77
CA GLN A 32 -12.07 -7.97 7.99
C GLN A 32 -12.42 -8.00 6.50
N ARG A 33 -13.63 -7.59 6.12
CA ARG A 33 -14.12 -7.70 4.75
C ARG A 33 -13.55 -6.67 3.77
N ILE A 34 -12.95 -5.59 4.28
CA ILE A 34 -12.37 -4.55 3.42
C ILE A 34 -10.85 -4.67 3.31
N PHE A 35 -10.29 -5.77 3.78
CA PHE A 35 -8.85 -5.96 3.79
C PHE A 35 -8.23 -5.87 2.38
N GLY A 36 -8.88 -6.51 1.40
CA GLY A 36 -8.40 -6.45 0.02
C GLY A 36 -8.37 -5.04 -0.55
N GLY A 37 -9.45 -4.30 -0.39
CA GLY A 37 -9.52 -2.91 -0.86
C GLY A 37 -8.55 -2.00 -0.12
N GLN A 38 -8.36 -2.24 1.17
CA GLN A 38 -7.37 -1.52 1.96
C GLN A 38 -5.96 -1.73 1.43
N ILE A 39 -5.56 -2.97 1.19
CA ILE A 39 -4.23 -3.30 0.68
C ILE A 39 -4.01 -2.69 -0.69
N MET A 40 -4.98 -2.76 -1.58
CA MET A 40 -4.90 -2.12 -2.90
C MET A 40 -4.65 -0.62 -2.77
N ALA A 41 -5.43 0.06 -1.93
CA ALA A 41 -5.28 1.50 -1.72
C ALA A 41 -3.94 1.84 -1.08
N GLN A 42 -3.49 1.07 -0.12
CA GLN A 42 -2.21 1.29 0.54
C GLN A 42 -1.02 1.08 -0.40
N CYS A 43 -1.09 0.07 -1.27
CA CYS A 43 -0.08 -0.12 -2.31
C CYS A 43 -0.01 1.07 -3.25
N LEU A 44 -1.17 1.62 -3.61
CA LEU A 44 -1.24 2.80 -4.46
C LEU A 44 -0.59 4.02 -3.76
N VAL A 45 -0.89 4.21 -2.47
CA VAL A 45 -0.27 5.28 -1.68
C VAL A 45 1.24 5.11 -1.62
N ALA A 46 1.73 3.90 -1.33
CA ALA A 46 3.17 3.63 -1.29
C ALA A 46 3.84 3.95 -2.62
N GLY A 47 3.24 3.53 -3.72
CA GLY A 47 3.75 3.83 -5.05
C GLY A 47 3.82 5.34 -5.31
N TYR A 48 2.76 6.06 -4.99
CA TYR A 48 2.70 7.52 -5.17
C TYR A 48 3.77 8.26 -4.36
N GLU A 49 4.13 7.77 -3.18
CA GLU A 49 5.16 8.39 -2.35
C GLU A 49 6.54 8.38 -3.00
N THR A 50 6.75 7.55 -4.01
CA THR A 50 8.02 7.45 -4.74
C THR A 50 7.98 8.12 -6.11
N VAL A 51 6.86 8.74 -6.48
CA VAL A 51 6.65 9.35 -7.80
C VAL A 51 6.48 10.86 -7.64
N GLU A 52 6.87 11.62 -8.67
CA GLU A 52 6.64 13.06 -8.71
C GLU A 52 5.15 13.38 -8.59
N LYS A 53 4.83 14.38 -7.78
CA LYS A 53 3.44 14.72 -7.44
C LYS A 53 2.57 15.11 -8.62
N ALA A 54 3.17 15.55 -9.73
CA ALA A 54 2.43 15.93 -10.91
C ALA A 54 1.92 14.76 -11.74
N ARG A 55 2.38 13.55 -11.45
CA ARG A 55 2.01 12.36 -12.22
C ARG A 55 0.83 11.65 -11.57
N MET A 56 -0.12 11.23 -12.39
CA MET A 56 -1.31 10.51 -11.95
C MET A 56 -1.29 9.08 -12.46
N VAL A 57 -1.81 8.16 -11.68
CA VAL A 57 -1.94 6.77 -12.12
C VAL A 57 -2.98 6.70 -13.27
N HIS A 58 -2.62 5.99 -14.33
CA HIS A 58 -3.54 5.75 -15.44
C HIS A 58 -3.78 4.27 -15.70
N SER A 59 -3.02 3.40 -15.03
CA SER A 59 -3.15 1.95 -15.16
C SER A 59 -2.74 1.29 -13.86
N PHE A 60 -3.54 0.35 -13.39
CA PHE A 60 -3.30 -0.37 -12.15
C PHE A 60 -3.71 -1.83 -12.32
N HIS A 61 -2.76 -2.73 -12.10
CA HIS A 61 -2.99 -4.17 -12.16
C HIS A 61 -2.51 -4.81 -10.88
N SER A 62 -3.26 -5.74 -10.34
CA SER A 62 -2.90 -6.34 -9.07
C SER A 62 -3.37 -7.78 -8.93
N TYR A 63 -2.71 -8.52 -8.05
CA TYR A 63 -3.04 -9.91 -7.73
C TYR A 63 -2.96 -10.13 -6.23
N PHE A 64 -3.96 -10.82 -5.69
CA PHE A 64 -3.93 -11.34 -4.33
C PHE A 64 -3.24 -12.69 -4.33
N LEU A 65 -2.13 -12.78 -3.64
CA LEU A 65 -1.27 -13.96 -3.67
C LEU A 65 -1.54 -14.90 -2.50
N ARG A 66 -1.78 -14.33 -1.31
CA ARG A 66 -2.01 -15.07 -0.06
C ARG A 66 -2.97 -14.30 0.83
N PRO A 67 -3.68 -14.98 1.73
CA PRO A 67 -4.48 -14.27 2.73
C PRO A 67 -3.59 -13.40 3.62
N GLY A 68 -4.07 -12.21 3.92
CA GLY A 68 -3.41 -11.33 4.86
C GLY A 68 -3.98 -11.48 6.26
N ASP A 69 -3.24 -10.98 7.25
CA ASP A 69 -3.61 -10.99 8.65
C ASP A 69 -3.69 -9.56 9.16
N PHE A 70 -4.85 -9.18 9.73
CA PHE A 70 -5.06 -7.84 10.27
C PHE A 70 -4.21 -7.53 11.50
N ASP A 71 -3.82 -8.57 12.24
CA ASP A 71 -3.10 -8.40 13.49
C ASP A 71 -1.59 -8.25 13.30
N GLN A 72 -1.13 -8.26 12.07
CA GLN A 72 0.29 -8.14 11.75
C GLN A 72 0.56 -6.92 10.90
N ASP A 73 1.75 -6.37 11.08
CA ASP A 73 2.22 -5.27 10.25
C ASP A 73 2.29 -5.69 8.79
N ILE A 74 2.00 -4.76 7.92
CA ILE A 74 2.18 -4.92 6.49
C ILE A 74 3.38 -4.09 6.07
N ILE A 75 4.29 -4.69 5.32
CA ILE A 75 5.42 -4.00 4.74
C ILE A 75 5.16 -3.84 3.25
N PHE A 76 5.33 -2.63 2.75
CA PHE A 76 5.16 -2.32 1.34
C PHE A 76 6.52 -2.01 0.75
N GLU A 77 6.95 -2.85 -0.17
CA GLU A 77 8.21 -2.67 -0.88
C GLU A 77 7.92 -2.13 -2.27
N VAL A 78 8.50 -0.98 -2.57
CA VAL A 78 8.30 -0.32 -3.87
C VAL A 78 9.51 -0.58 -4.75
N ASP A 79 9.25 -1.14 -5.92
CA ASP A 79 10.26 -1.35 -6.95
C ASP A 79 10.08 -0.29 -8.04
N ARG A 80 11.08 0.55 -8.23
CA ARG A 80 11.08 1.60 -9.25
C ARG A 80 11.48 1.00 -10.59
N ILE A 81 10.52 0.39 -11.26
CA ILE A 81 10.80 -0.32 -12.52
C ILE A 81 11.26 0.65 -13.59
N ARG A 82 10.62 1.82 -13.70
CA ARG A 82 10.96 2.80 -14.73
C ARG A 82 10.58 4.20 -14.30
N ASP A 83 11.48 5.15 -14.52
CA ASP A 83 11.23 6.58 -14.43
C ASP A 83 11.57 7.20 -15.78
N GLY A 84 10.59 7.24 -16.68
CA GLY A 84 10.74 7.84 -17.99
C GLY A 84 10.26 9.29 -18.01
N LYS A 85 10.50 9.97 -19.12
CA LYS A 85 10.03 11.36 -19.30
C LYS A 85 8.51 11.42 -19.31
N SER A 86 7.85 10.46 -19.94
CA SER A 86 6.40 10.45 -20.10
C SER A 86 5.72 9.46 -19.18
N PHE A 87 6.36 8.34 -18.85
CA PHE A 87 5.77 7.26 -18.07
C PHE A 87 6.65 6.86 -16.91
N THR A 88 6.00 6.57 -15.80
CA THR A 88 6.61 6.01 -14.60
C THR A 88 5.94 4.70 -14.27
N THR A 89 6.71 3.67 -13.96
CA THR A 89 6.20 2.37 -13.57
C THR A 89 6.72 1.99 -12.19
N ARG A 90 5.80 1.55 -11.34
CA ARG A 90 6.10 1.06 -9.99
C ARG A 90 5.47 -0.30 -9.79
N ARG A 91 6.20 -1.20 -9.14
CA ARG A 91 5.63 -2.43 -8.59
C ARG A 91 5.68 -2.31 -7.09
N VAL A 92 4.55 -2.52 -6.44
CA VAL A 92 4.48 -2.50 -4.98
C VAL A 92 4.09 -3.89 -4.52
N THR A 93 4.89 -4.45 -3.62
CA THR A 93 4.63 -5.76 -3.01
C THR A 93 4.29 -5.56 -1.56
N ALA A 94 3.14 -6.08 -1.13
CA ALA A 94 2.76 -6.09 0.27
C ALA A 94 3.21 -7.41 0.89
N ILE A 95 3.90 -7.33 2.01
CA ILE A 95 4.60 -8.45 2.64
C ILE A 95 4.15 -8.58 4.09
N GLN A 96 3.85 -9.80 4.50
CA GLN A 96 3.67 -10.16 5.92
C GLN A 96 4.45 -11.44 6.19
N ASN A 97 5.14 -11.51 7.32
CA ASN A 97 5.95 -12.68 7.70
C ASN A 97 6.93 -13.11 6.61
N GLY A 98 7.52 -12.16 5.90
CA GLY A 98 8.47 -12.46 4.83
C GLY A 98 7.85 -13.02 3.55
N GLU A 99 6.53 -13.08 3.45
CA GLU A 99 5.84 -13.58 2.27
C GLU A 99 5.01 -12.50 1.60
N ALA A 100 5.08 -12.44 0.27
CA ALA A 100 4.24 -11.53 -0.51
C ALA A 100 2.78 -11.98 -0.42
N ILE A 101 1.90 -11.08 0.03
CA ILE A 101 0.47 -11.35 0.11
C ILE A 101 -0.29 -10.69 -1.04
N PHE A 102 0.30 -9.65 -1.64
CA PHE A 102 -0.32 -8.88 -2.72
C PHE A 102 0.77 -8.21 -3.55
N SER A 103 0.51 -8.09 -4.82
CA SER A 103 1.42 -7.36 -5.71
C SER A 103 0.67 -6.67 -6.84
#